data_1d0d60962b56bb16fc0472afb105bf47
#
_entry.id   1d0d60962b56bb16fc0472afb105bf47
#
_cell.length_a   1.000
_cell.length_b   1.000
_cell.length_c   1.000
_cell.angle_alpha   90.00
_cell.angle_beta   90.00
_cell.angle_gamma   90.00
#
_symmetry.space_group_name_H-M   'P 1'
#
loop_
_entity.id
_entity.type
_entity.pdbx_description
1 polymer ?
#
loop_
_entity_poly.entity_id
_entity_poly.type
_entity_poly.pdbx_seq_one_letter_code
_entity_poly.pdbx_strand_id
1 'polypeptide(L)'
;MALSVTPSVNAGISLHWGEHRIWCDVLHNRQVPGLSTLTPERFQSLLAHPAFQDPELLFFTHCHPDHYSKTQTRLVQQHWPGAFLALPERQEAVQILLQGEQFHLRLGEDLSIQFRRLPHEGKRYAAVPHYGALLEREGFRVLLAGDCAIGAPELADFVAGTAVDLAVLPFPWVTLPKGRAFVEEVIRPRRLLVHHLPLPEDDLYGYRPATEAALSKVQVPEVWLMDRAFQEIIVA
;
A
#
# COMPACT_ATOMS: atom_id res chain seq x y z
N MET A 1 13.67 -16.40 -2.08
CA MET A 1 14.21 -15.09 -1.64
C MET A 1 13.20 -14.43 -0.72
N ALA A 2 13.60 -13.97 0.47
CA ALA A 2 12.66 -13.52 1.48
C ALA A 2 12.05 -12.15 1.09
N LEU A 3 10.73 -12.08 1.07
CA LEU A 3 9.95 -10.85 1.05
C LEU A 3 9.31 -10.70 2.44
N SER A 4 9.56 -9.59 3.11
CA SER A 4 8.79 -9.21 4.29
C SER A 4 8.02 -7.92 4.05
N VAL A 5 6.85 -7.83 4.69
CA VAL A 5 5.96 -6.66 4.66
C VAL A 5 5.69 -6.23 6.09
N THR A 6 5.93 -4.97 6.39
CA THR A 6 5.76 -4.40 7.73
C THR A 6 4.86 -3.16 7.64
N PRO A 7 3.70 -3.13 8.33
CA PRO A 7 2.84 -1.94 8.35
C PRO A 7 3.44 -0.85 9.24
N SER A 8 3.21 0.39 8.85
CA SER A 8 3.37 1.54 9.75
C SER A 8 2.06 1.79 10.51
N VAL A 9 1.22 2.67 10.01
CA VAL A 9 -0.15 2.91 10.47
C VAL A 9 -1.07 3.08 9.25
N ASN A 10 -2.35 2.76 9.35
CA ASN A 10 -3.32 2.79 8.25
C ASN A 10 -2.85 1.99 7.01
N ALA A 11 -2.68 2.71 5.89
CA ALA A 11 -2.30 2.15 4.60
C ALA A 11 -0.78 1.96 4.43
N GLY A 12 0.02 2.55 5.31
CA GLY A 12 1.47 2.58 5.15
C GLY A 12 2.13 1.23 5.34
N ILE A 13 2.95 0.81 4.38
CA ILE A 13 3.74 -0.44 4.44
C ILE A 13 5.17 -0.22 3.99
N SER A 14 6.09 -0.97 4.60
CA SER A 14 7.45 -1.18 4.12
C SER A 14 7.58 -2.58 3.57
N LEU A 15 8.15 -2.71 2.38
CA LEU A 15 8.52 -3.99 1.77
C LEU A 15 10.05 -4.12 1.78
N HIS A 16 10.53 -5.20 2.38
CA HIS A 16 11.91 -5.63 2.24
C HIS A 16 11.96 -6.84 1.30
N TRP A 17 12.62 -6.69 0.17
CA TRP A 17 12.68 -7.72 -0.85
C TRP A 17 14.11 -7.91 -1.36
N GLY A 18 14.86 -8.76 -0.70
CA GLY A 18 16.30 -8.85 -0.89
C GLY A 18 16.99 -7.57 -0.44
N GLU A 19 17.70 -6.90 -1.36
CA GLU A 19 18.36 -5.62 -1.05
C GLU A 19 17.42 -4.41 -1.19
N HIS A 20 16.22 -4.60 -1.77
CA HIS A 20 15.28 -3.51 -2.02
C HIS A 20 14.45 -3.18 -0.77
N ARG A 21 14.33 -1.88 -0.50
CA ARG A 21 13.52 -1.31 0.57
C ARG A 21 12.57 -0.27 0.02
N ILE A 22 11.28 -0.61 0.01
CA ILE A 22 10.24 0.20 -0.62
C ILE A 22 9.21 0.59 0.42
N TRP A 23 8.93 1.87 0.54
CA TRP A 23 7.84 2.36 1.37
C TRP A 23 6.68 2.83 0.51
N CYS A 24 5.49 2.31 0.79
CA CYS A 24 4.25 2.69 0.13
C CYS A 24 3.32 3.34 1.15
N ASP A 25 2.87 4.57 0.90
CA ASP A 25 1.90 5.33 1.72
C ASP A 25 2.27 5.46 3.21
N VAL A 26 3.56 5.36 3.55
CA VAL A 26 4.04 5.28 4.95
C VAL A 26 3.89 6.59 5.72
N LEU A 27 4.01 7.72 5.03
CA LEU A 27 4.23 9.02 5.67
C LEU A 27 2.98 9.91 5.58
N HIS A 28 2.22 9.97 6.67
CA HIS A 28 1.03 10.81 6.77
C HIS A 28 0.84 11.31 8.21
N ASN A 29 0.46 12.57 8.39
CA ASN A 29 0.41 13.19 9.72
C ASN A 29 -0.87 14.01 9.97
N ARG A 30 -1.88 13.87 9.12
CA ARG A 30 -3.14 14.58 9.31
C ARG A 30 -4.20 13.63 9.85
N GLN A 31 -4.88 14.08 10.90
CA GLN A 31 -5.97 13.32 11.49
C GLN A 31 -7.15 13.19 10.53
N VAL A 32 -7.55 11.95 10.27
CA VAL A 32 -8.79 11.60 9.58
C VAL A 32 -9.66 10.81 10.55
N PRO A 33 -10.92 11.19 10.78
CA PRO A 33 -11.78 10.49 11.75
C PRO A 33 -11.89 8.98 11.48
N GLY A 34 -11.63 8.16 12.49
CA GLY A 34 -11.69 6.70 12.39
C GLY A 34 -10.48 6.05 11.75
N LEU A 35 -9.44 6.83 11.43
CA LEU A 35 -8.14 6.33 10.97
C LEU A 35 -7.03 6.79 11.92
N SER A 36 -5.96 6.02 11.98
CA SER A 36 -4.79 6.37 12.79
C SER A 36 -3.92 7.41 12.11
N THR A 37 -3.22 8.19 12.91
CA THR A 37 -2.27 9.20 12.42
C THR A 37 -0.86 8.82 12.82
N LEU A 38 0.09 9.03 11.93
CA LEU A 38 1.51 8.95 12.25
C LEU A 38 1.91 10.21 13.02
N THR A 39 1.62 10.20 14.34
CA THR A 39 1.97 11.30 15.27
C THR A 39 3.48 11.52 15.32
N PRO A 40 3.99 12.64 15.88
CA PRO A 40 5.42 12.85 16.04
C PRO A 40 6.13 11.69 16.78
N GLU A 41 5.50 11.13 17.81
CA GLU A 41 6.04 10.01 18.60
C GLU A 41 6.08 8.72 17.78
N ARG A 42 4.98 8.41 17.06
CA ARG A 42 4.91 7.25 16.15
C ARG A 42 5.91 7.39 14.99
N PHE A 43 6.11 8.63 14.50
CA PHE A 43 7.09 8.89 13.45
C PHE A 43 8.53 8.67 13.95
N GLN A 44 8.87 9.08 15.17
CA GLN A 44 10.18 8.77 15.77
C GLN A 44 10.37 7.26 15.97
N SER A 45 9.33 6.55 16.42
CA SER A 45 9.36 5.09 16.54
C SER A 45 9.56 4.41 15.20
N LEU A 46 8.91 4.92 14.15
CA LEU A 46 9.08 4.44 12.77
C LEU A 46 10.52 4.61 12.30
N LEU A 47 11.09 5.81 12.47
CA LEU A 47 12.47 6.08 12.07
C LEU A 47 13.52 5.27 12.86
N ALA A 48 13.18 4.77 14.06
CA ALA A 48 14.04 3.90 14.84
C ALA A 48 13.84 2.39 14.50
N HIS A 49 12.79 2.04 13.78
CA HIS A 49 12.45 0.63 13.54
C HIS A 49 13.24 0.05 12.35
N PRO A 50 13.84 -1.16 12.47
CA PRO A 50 14.68 -1.75 11.41
C PRO A 50 13.99 -1.89 10.05
N ALA A 51 12.68 -2.18 10.02
CA ALA A 51 11.92 -2.29 8.77
C ALA A 51 11.73 -0.95 8.04
N PHE A 52 12.03 0.18 8.68
CA PHE A 52 11.89 1.51 8.13
C PHE A 52 13.23 2.25 8.10
N GLN A 53 14.30 1.54 7.71
CA GLN A 53 15.62 2.11 7.51
C GLN A 53 15.96 2.14 6.03
N ASP A 54 16.68 3.19 5.62
CA ASP A 54 17.35 3.32 4.33
C ASP A 54 16.46 2.93 3.12
N PRO A 55 15.31 3.60 2.93
CA PRO A 55 14.43 3.30 1.80
C PRO A 55 15.09 3.65 0.48
N GLU A 56 15.04 2.74 -0.50
CA GLU A 56 15.44 3.00 -1.87
C GLU A 56 14.35 3.80 -2.63
N LEU A 57 13.07 3.47 -2.35
CA LEU A 57 11.92 4.12 -2.96
C LEU A 57 10.85 4.45 -1.93
N LEU A 58 10.43 5.70 -1.95
CA LEU A 58 9.19 6.17 -1.33
C LEU A 58 8.18 6.35 -2.45
N PHE A 59 7.07 5.62 -2.44
CA PHE A 59 5.99 5.93 -3.36
C PHE A 59 4.65 6.07 -2.65
N PHE A 60 3.78 6.86 -3.25
CA PHE A 60 2.46 7.11 -2.72
C PHE A 60 1.43 6.83 -3.80
N THR A 61 0.43 6.03 -3.45
CA THR A 61 -0.66 5.68 -4.37
C THR A 61 -1.45 6.92 -4.77
N HIS A 62 -1.63 7.85 -3.83
CA HIS A 62 -2.28 9.15 -4.01
C HIS A 62 -1.89 10.11 -2.86
N CYS A 63 -2.35 11.36 -2.96
CA CYS A 63 -1.94 12.40 -2.00
C CYS A 63 -3.04 12.78 -0.99
N HIS A 64 -3.93 11.85 -0.62
CA HIS A 64 -4.85 12.11 0.50
C HIS A 64 -4.12 12.22 1.84
N PRO A 65 -4.70 12.94 2.82
CA PRO A 65 -4.02 13.25 4.07
C PRO A 65 -3.66 12.07 4.96
N ASP A 66 -4.33 10.93 4.78
CA ASP A 66 -4.09 9.66 5.47
C ASP A 66 -3.12 8.72 4.73
N HIS A 67 -2.60 9.16 3.58
CA HIS A 67 -1.57 8.47 2.80
C HIS A 67 -0.29 9.29 2.68
N TYR A 68 -0.37 10.62 2.51
CA TYR A 68 0.75 11.48 2.20
C TYR A 68 0.90 12.67 3.14
N SER A 69 2.12 12.91 3.61
CA SER A 69 2.55 14.12 4.31
C SER A 69 3.80 14.70 3.68
N LYS A 70 3.66 15.87 3.07
CA LYS A 70 4.80 16.60 2.51
C LYS A 70 5.90 16.88 3.52
N THR A 71 5.53 17.25 4.76
CA THR A 71 6.49 17.58 5.82
C THR A 71 7.30 16.35 6.22
N GLN A 72 6.65 15.22 6.51
CA GLN A 72 7.34 13.99 6.90
C GLN A 72 8.19 13.43 5.74
N THR A 73 7.68 13.50 4.50
CA THR A 73 8.42 13.07 3.31
C THR A 73 9.73 13.85 3.15
N ARG A 74 9.70 15.16 3.34
CA ARG A 74 10.92 16.00 3.31
C ARG A 74 11.92 15.64 4.41
N LEU A 75 11.44 15.36 5.62
CA LEU A 75 12.32 14.94 6.74
C LEU A 75 12.99 13.60 6.40
N VAL A 76 12.24 12.65 5.83
CA VAL A 76 12.77 11.35 5.40
C VAL A 76 13.80 11.52 4.29
N GLN A 77 13.52 12.35 3.26
CA GLN A 77 14.47 12.61 2.18
C GLN A 77 15.72 13.37 2.66
N GLN A 78 15.61 14.20 3.71
CA GLN A 78 16.79 14.82 4.33
C GLN A 78 17.64 13.80 5.07
N HIS A 79 17.02 12.80 5.69
CA HIS A 79 17.71 11.72 6.38
C HIS A 79 18.32 10.70 5.44
N TRP A 80 17.59 10.34 4.37
CA TRP A 80 18.04 9.43 3.30
C TRP A 80 17.95 10.12 1.92
N PRO A 81 18.95 10.95 1.57
CA PRO A 81 18.89 11.75 0.35
C PRO A 81 18.98 10.93 -0.94
N GLY A 82 19.39 9.66 -0.84
CA GLY A 82 19.41 8.71 -1.97
C GLY A 82 18.05 8.09 -2.30
N ALA A 83 17.04 8.25 -1.43
CA ALA A 83 15.72 7.68 -1.64
C ALA A 83 15.00 8.34 -2.82
N PHE A 84 14.58 7.55 -3.81
CA PHE A 84 13.69 8.02 -4.86
C PHE A 84 12.30 8.33 -4.30
N LEU A 85 11.66 9.36 -4.81
CA LEU A 85 10.30 9.74 -4.45
C LEU A 85 9.39 9.67 -5.68
N ALA A 86 8.37 8.83 -5.66
CA ALA A 86 7.37 8.72 -6.73
C ALA A 86 5.99 9.18 -6.22
N LEU A 87 5.39 10.12 -6.91
CA LEU A 87 4.12 10.76 -6.56
C LEU A 87 3.21 10.91 -7.79
N PRO A 88 1.89 10.75 -7.65
CA PRO A 88 0.94 10.98 -8.73
C PRO A 88 0.66 12.46 -9.00
N GLU A 89 1.08 13.33 -8.09
CA GLU A 89 0.90 14.79 -8.17
C GLU A 89 2.23 15.51 -7.94
N ARG A 90 2.38 16.68 -8.53
CA ARG A 90 3.58 17.51 -8.33
C ARG A 90 3.55 18.15 -6.94
N GLN A 91 4.32 17.60 -6.02
CA GLN A 91 4.45 18.05 -4.64
C GLN A 91 5.84 18.58 -4.33
N GLU A 92 6.89 18.00 -4.94
CA GLU A 92 8.29 18.32 -4.69
C GLU A 92 9.02 18.70 -5.99
N ALA A 93 10.12 19.43 -5.85
CA ALA A 93 10.94 19.83 -7.01
C ALA A 93 11.66 18.63 -7.63
N VAL A 94 12.10 17.69 -6.79
CA VAL A 94 12.77 16.47 -7.20
C VAL A 94 11.89 15.28 -6.84
N GLN A 95 11.21 14.75 -7.83
CA GLN A 95 10.34 13.58 -7.70
C GLN A 95 10.15 12.89 -9.05
N ILE A 96 9.88 11.62 -9.04
CA ILE A 96 9.32 10.87 -10.15
C ILE A 96 7.83 11.17 -10.18
N LEU A 97 7.35 11.85 -11.21
CA LEU A 97 5.93 12.13 -11.38
C LEU A 97 5.28 10.96 -12.12
N LEU A 98 4.40 10.25 -11.42
CA LEU A 98 3.57 9.22 -12.05
C LEU A 98 2.53 9.92 -12.93
N GLN A 99 2.56 9.65 -14.22
CA GLN A 99 1.67 10.29 -15.20
C GLN A 99 1.26 9.32 -16.31
N GLY A 100 0.16 9.64 -16.97
CA GLY A 100 -0.42 8.75 -17.99
C GLY A 100 -1.16 7.57 -17.36
N GLU A 101 -1.58 6.63 -18.20
CA GLU A 101 -2.32 5.44 -17.77
C GLU A 101 -1.42 4.36 -17.14
N GLN A 102 -0.16 4.35 -17.55
CA GLN A 102 0.85 3.40 -17.08
C GLN A 102 2.19 4.10 -16.92
N PHE A 103 2.94 3.67 -15.91
CA PHE A 103 4.31 4.12 -15.69
C PHE A 103 5.15 2.92 -15.24
N HIS A 104 6.38 2.81 -15.72
CA HIS A 104 7.29 1.71 -15.38
C HIS A 104 8.54 2.25 -14.70
N LEU A 105 8.94 1.59 -13.62
CA LEU A 105 10.18 1.86 -12.90
C LEU A 105 10.95 0.55 -12.71
N ARG A 106 12.26 0.60 -12.74
CA ARG A 106 13.14 -0.50 -12.32
C ARG A 106 14.03 -0.04 -11.18
N LEU A 107 14.16 -0.88 -10.19
CA LEU A 107 15.11 -0.73 -9.10
C LEU A 107 16.16 -1.84 -9.27
N GLY A 108 17.41 -1.47 -9.39
CA GLY A 108 18.46 -2.41 -9.76
C GLY A 108 18.18 -3.12 -11.09
N GLU A 109 18.64 -4.37 -11.19
CA GLU A 109 18.45 -5.19 -12.40
C GLU A 109 17.28 -6.17 -12.28
N ASP A 110 16.80 -6.45 -11.07
CA ASP A 110 15.94 -7.59 -10.75
C ASP A 110 14.55 -7.22 -10.23
N LEU A 111 14.27 -5.96 -9.87
CA LEU A 111 12.95 -5.54 -9.43
C LEU A 111 12.31 -4.58 -10.44
N SER A 112 11.20 -4.98 -11.00
CA SER A 112 10.36 -4.13 -11.85
C SER A 112 9.09 -3.69 -11.11
N ILE A 113 8.66 -2.45 -11.34
CA ILE A 113 7.43 -1.88 -10.80
C ILE A 113 6.62 -1.29 -11.94
N GLN A 114 5.43 -1.81 -12.13
CA GLN A 114 4.44 -1.26 -13.06
C GLN A 114 3.40 -0.51 -12.26
N PHE A 115 3.27 0.79 -12.52
CA PHE A 115 2.20 1.62 -11.97
C PHE A 115 1.06 1.71 -12.99
N ARG A 116 -0.16 1.57 -12.50
CA ARG A 116 -1.38 1.73 -13.30
C ARG A 116 -2.26 2.79 -12.67
N ARG A 117 -2.71 3.75 -13.48
CA ARG A 117 -3.73 4.69 -13.04
C ARG A 117 -5.05 3.93 -12.81
N LEU A 118 -5.57 4.04 -11.58
CA LEU A 118 -6.77 3.35 -11.14
C LEU A 118 -7.76 4.38 -10.58
N PRO A 119 -9.09 4.19 -10.75
CA PRO A 119 -10.05 5.08 -10.13
C PRO A 119 -10.01 4.92 -8.61
N HIS A 120 -10.03 6.04 -7.89
CA HIS A 120 -10.15 6.05 -6.44
C HIS A 120 -11.57 5.67 -6.01
N GLU A 121 -11.71 4.95 -4.89
CA GLU A 121 -13.03 4.62 -4.32
C GLU A 121 -13.80 5.88 -3.93
N GLY A 122 -15.09 5.89 -4.27
CA GLY A 122 -16.00 7.00 -3.98
C GLY A 122 -16.05 8.09 -5.05
N LYS A 123 -17.26 8.38 -5.54
CA LYS A 123 -17.51 9.33 -6.65
C LYS A 123 -16.93 10.73 -6.41
N ARG A 124 -16.87 11.19 -5.17
CA ARG A 124 -16.30 12.51 -4.81
C ARG A 124 -14.79 12.60 -5.08
N TYR A 125 -14.12 11.47 -5.22
CA TYR A 125 -12.68 11.36 -5.43
C TYR A 125 -12.31 11.00 -6.87
N ALA A 126 -13.26 10.99 -7.80
CA ALA A 126 -13.04 10.59 -9.20
C ALA A 126 -11.94 11.41 -9.92
N ALA A 127 -11.65 12.62 -9.45
CA ALA A 127 -10.60 13.47 -10.01
C ALA A 127 -9.22 13.28 -9.35
N VAL A 128 -9.13 12.49 -8.27
CA VAL A 128 -7.87 12.26 -7.55
C VAL A 128 -6.95 11.38 -8.39
N PRO A 129 -5.73 11.84 -8.73
CA PRO A 129 -4.74 10.99 -9.36
C PRO A 129 -4.35 9.87 -8.40
N HIS A 130 -4.67 8.63 -8.77
CA HIS A 130 -4.42 7.46 -7.96
C HIS A 130 -3.80 6.35 -8.81
N TYR A 131 -2.78 5.68 -8.28
CA TYR A 131 -2.06 4.60 -8.94
C TYR A 131 -1.94 3.38 -8.03
N GLY A 132 -2.31 2.23 -8.56
CA GLY A 132 -1.86 0.95 -8.02
C GLY A 132 -0.51 0.56 -8.59
N ALA A 133 0.14 -0.41 -7.96
CA ALA A 133 1.44 -0.91 -8.39
C ALA A 133 1.45 -2.45 -8.43
N LEU A 134 2.09 -3.00 -9.46
CA LEU A 134 2.47 -4.40 -9.55
C LEU A 134 3.99 -4.48 -9.54
N LEU A 135 4.53 -5.06 -8.47
CA LEU A 135 5.95 -5.28 -8.29
C LEU A 135 6.28 -6.70 -8.71
N GLU A 136 7.34 -6.89 -9.46
CA GLU A 136 7.80 -8.23 -9.88
C GLU A 136 9.29 -8.39 -9.66
N ARG A 137 9.66 -9.48 -9.00
CA ARG A 137 11.04 -9.91 -8.81
C ARG A 137 11.13 -11.43 -8.89
N GLU A 138 12.00 -11.94 -9.78
CA GLU A 138 12.20 -13.39 -9.97
C GLU A 138 10.89 -14.19 -10.21
N GLY A 139 9.94 -13.57 -10.90
CA GLY A 139 8.64 -14.18 -11.22
C GLY A 139 7.61 -14.14 -10.09
N PHE A 140 7.98 -13.67 -8.88
CA PHE A 140 7.01 -13.42 -7.81
C PHE A 140 6.40 -12.03 -7.96
N ARG A 141 5.07 -11.91 -7.81
CA ARG A 141 4.34 -10.67 -8.08
C ARG A 141 3.52 -10.21 -6.90
N VAL A 142 3.71 -8.93 -6.55
CA VAL A 142 3.01 -8.25 -5.46
C VAL A 142 2.13 -7.15 -6.04
N LEU A 143 0.83 -7.22 -5.81
CA LEU A 143 -0.14 -6.19 -6.16
C LEU A 143 -0.40 -5.27 -4.97
N LEU A 144 -0.21 -3.96 -5.15
CA LEU A 144 -0.60 -2.91 -4.22
C LEU A 144 -1.70 -2.08 -4.89
N ALA A 145 -2.95 -2.20 -4.44
CA ALA A 145 -4.06 -1.55 -5.11
C ALA A 145 -4.35 -0.13 -4.56
N GLY A 146 -3.80 0.24 -3.39
CA GLY A 146 -4.18 1.48 -2.72
C GLY A 146 -5.69 1.58 -2.52
N ASP A 147 -6.23 2.78 -2.54
CA ASP A 147 -7.65 3.05 -2.39
C ASP A 147 -8.44 2.93 -3.71
N CYS A 148 -8.05 1.95 -4.53
CA CYS A 148 -8.74 1.68 -5.79
C CYS A 148 -10.21 1.33 -5.57
N ALA A 149 -11.06 1.82 -6.46
CA ALA A 149 -12.49 1.51 -6.47
C ALA A 149 -12.73 0.00 -6.64
N ILE A 150 -13.54 -0.56 -5.75
CA ILE A 150 -13.86 -1.99 -5.76
C ILE A 150 -14.65 -2.33 -7.03
N GLY A 151 -14.11 -3.27 -7.80
CA GLY A 151 -14.69 -3.72 -9.07
C GLY A 151 -14.36 -2.80 -10.25
N ALA A 152 -13.31 -1.99 -10.15
CA ALA A 152 -12.83 -1.17 -11.26
C ALA A 152 -12.37 -2.03 -12.44
N PRO A 153 -12.87 -1.79 -13.66
CA PRO A 153 -12.42 -2.51 -14.85
C PRO A 153 -10.92 -2.28 -15.13
N GLU A 154 -10.40 -1.10 -14.82
CA GLU A 154 -8.98 -0.77 -14.99
C GLU A 154 -8.08 -1.67 -14.13
N LEU A 155 -8.52 -2.05 -12.91
CA LEU A 155 -7.79 -3.01 -12.09
C LEU A 155 -7.94 -4.43 -12.65
N ALA A 156 -9.12 -4.80 -13.13
CA ALA A 156 -9.31 -6.10 -13.79
C ALA A 156 -8.39 -6.25 -15.01
N ASP A 157 -8.30 -5.21 -15.85
CA ASP A 157 -7.41 -5.19 -17.01
C ASP A 157 -5.93 -5.23 -16.60
N PHE A 158 -5.58 -4.56 -15.49
CA PHE A 158 -4.21 -4.51 -14.98
C PHE A 158 -3.69 -5.87 -14.51
N VAL A 159 -4.56 -6.69 -13.92
CA VAL A 159 -4.21 -8.04 -13.45
C VAL A 159 -4.54 -9.14 -14.44
N ALA A 160 -5.16 -8.82 -15.58
CA ALA A 160 -5.57 -9.81 -16.57
C ALA A 160 -4.38 -10.64 -17.07
N GLY A 161 -4.49 -11.96 -16.98
CA GLY A 161 -3.43 -12.88 -17.38
C GLY A 161 -2.20 -12.91 -16.47
N THR A 162 -2.23 -12.18 -15.35
CA THR A 162 -1.13 -12.09 -14.38
C THR A 162 -1.42 -13.00 -13.20
N ALA A 163 -0.49 -13.90 -12.86
CA ALA A 163 -0.54 -14.60 -11.59
C ALA A 163 -0.08 -13.65 -10.48
N VAL A 164 -0.96 -13.32 -9.54
CA VAL A 164 -0.65 -12.49 -8.36
C VAL A 164 -0.30 -13.42 -7.20
N ASP A 165 0.95 -13.34 -6.72
CA ASP A 165 1.41 -14.17 -5.60
C ASP A 165 0.99 -13.57 -4.25
N LEU A 166 1.00 -12.25 -4.15
CA LEU A 166 0.54 -11.50 -2.99
C LEU A 166 -0.30 -10.29 -3.45
N ALA A 167 -1.51 -10.14 -2.94
CA ALA A 167 -2.26 -8.89 -3.02
C ALA A 167 -2.27 -8.21 -1.66
N VAL A 168 -1.96 -6.91 -1.61
CA VAL A 168 -2.07 -6.06 -0.43
C VAL A 168 -3.23 -5.11 -0.66
N LEU A 169 -4.32 -5.31 0.07
CA LEU A 169 -5.60 -4.65 -0.18
C LEU A 169 -6.16 -4.02 1.10
N PRO A 170 -6.80 -2.83 1.01
CA PRO A 170 -7.52 -2.23 2.13
C PRO A 170 -8.67 -3.11 2.64
N PHE A 171 -9.01 -2.98 3.92
CA PHE A 171 -10.05 -3.77 4.58
C PHE A 171 -11.42 -3.79 3.88
N PRO A 172 -11.88 -2.75 3.13
CA PRO A 172 -13.17 -2.82 2.44
C PRO A 172 -13.26 -3.93 1.39
N TRP A 173 -12.11 -4.37 0.84
CA TRP A 173 -12.06 -5.48 -0.11
C TRP A 173 -12.51 -6.81 0.50
N VAL A 174 -12.41 -6.98 1.81
CA VAL A 174 -12.86 -8.21 2.50
C VAL A 174 -14.18 -8.01 3.25
N THR A 175 -14.47 -6.80 3.75
CA THR A 175 -15.71 -6.55 4.48
C THR A 175 -16.92 -6.46 3.56
N LEU A 176 -16.76 -5.95 2.35
CA LEU A 176 -17.84 -5.83 1.37
C LEU A 176 -17.95 -7.07 0.48
N PRO A 177 -19.18 -7.62 0.29
CA PRO A 177 -19.38 -8.80 -0.59
C PRO A 177 -18.82 -8.61 -2.01
N LYS A 178 -19.02 -7.43 -2.59
CA LYS A 178 -18.50 -7.08 -3.93
C LYS A 178 -16.96 -7.15 -3.97
N GLY A 179 -16.30 -6.70 -2.88
CA GLY A 179 -14.84 -6.76 -2.77
C GLY A 179 -14.34 -8.20 -2.74
N ARG A 180 -14.94 -9.05 -1.89
CA ARG A 180 -14.58 -10.47 -1.82
C ARG A 180 -14.75 -11.17 -3.17
N ALA A 181 -15.89 -10.98 -3.84
CA ALA A 181 -16.13 -11.55 -5.16
C ALA A 181 -15.04 -11.13 -6.17
N PHE A 182 -14.65 -9.86 -6.18
CA PHE A 182 -13.62 -9.38 -7.07
C PHE A 182 -12.22 -9.95 -6.73
N VAL A 183 -11.89 -10.08 -5.45
CA VAL A 183 -10.64 -10.72 -5.01
C VAL A 183 -10.60 -12.18 -5.47
N GLU A 184 -11.69 -12.92 -5.31
CA GLU A 184 -11.78 -14.35 -5.57
C GLU A 184 -11.92 -14.70 -7.05
N GLU A 185 -12.60 -13.88 -7.83
CA GLU A 185 -12.93 -14.16 -9.23
C GLU A 185 -11.98 -13.48 -10.23
N VAL A 186 -11.48 -12.27 -9.87
CA VAL A 186 -10.69 -11.42 -10.78
C VAL A 186 -9.21 -11.42 -10.39
N ILE A 187 -8.86 -10.98 -9.18
CA ILE A 187 -7.46 -10.89 -8.75
C ILE A 187 -6.88 -12.28 -8.53
N ARG A 188 -7.62 -13.16 -7.86
CA ARG A 188 -7.27 -14.56 -7.55
C ARG A 188 -5.85 -14.71 -6.98
N PRO A 189 -5.49 -13.95 -5.93
CA PRO A 189 -4.15 -13.98 -5.39
C PRO A 189 -3.90 -15.30 -4.65
N ARG A 190 -2.64 -15.76 -4.63
CA ARG A 190 -2.25 -16.90 -3.79
C ARG A 190 -2.29 -16.55 -2.32
N ARG A 191 -1.95 -15.28 -1.99
CA ARG A 191 -1.91 -14.72 -0.64
C ARG A 191 -2.56 -13.36 -0.62
N LEU A 192 -3.25 -13.05 0.46
CA LEU A 192 -3.90 -11.76 0.67
C LEU A 192 -3.41 -11.15 1.98
N LEU A 193 -2.93 -9.93 1.92
CA LEU A 193 -2.59 -9.08 3.04
C LEU A 193 -3.65 -7.99 3.15
N VAL A 194 -4.41 -7.99 4.25
CA VAL A 194 -5.44 -6.99 4.51
C VAL A 194 -4.87 -5.90 5.40
N HIS A 195 -4.94 -4.66 4.95
CA HIS A 195 -4.40 -3.50 5.65
C HIS A 195 -5.37 -2.32 5.69
N HIS A 196 -4.85 -1.13 5.93
CA HIS A 196 -5.59 0.14 6.03
C HIS A 196 -6.59 0.14 7.19
N LEU A 197 -6.20 -0.50 8.30
CA LEU A 197 -6.98 -0.51 9.53
C LEU A 197 -6.43 0.52 10.52
N PRO A 198 -7.31 1.19 11.27
CA PRO A 198 -6.87 2.00 12.39
C PRO A 198 -6.28 1.10 13.50
N LEU A 199 -5.44 1.68 14.35
CA LEU A 199 -5.04 1.06 15.60
C LEU A 199 -6.25 0.93 16.54
N PRO A 200 -6.24 0.02 17.53
CA PRO A 200 -7.39 -0.22 18.39
C PRO A 200 -7.98 1.03 19.04
N GLU A 201 -7.11 1.94 19.49
CA GLU A 201 -7.49 3.19 20.16
C GLU A 201 -8.13 4.23 19.23
N ASP A 202 -7.93 4.10 17.91
CA ASP A 202 -8.41 5.04 16.89
C ASP A 202 -9.63 4.49 16.12
N ASP A 203 -10.05 3.23 16.36
CA ASP A 203 -11.14 2.55 15.65
C ASP A 203 -12.53 3.01 16.11
N LEU A 204 -12.92 4.21 15.71
CA LEU A 204 -14.21 4.81 16.07
C LEU A 204 -15.43 4.11 15.46
N TYR A 205 -15.22 3.36 14.37
CA TYR A 205 -16.34 2.83 13.57
C TYR A 205 -16.42 1.29 13.59
N GLY A 206 -15.57 0.62 14.35
CA GLY A 206 -15.55 -0.85 14.43
C GLY A 206 -15.06 -1.54 13.17
N TYR A 207 -14.15 -0.91 12.44
CA TYR A 207 -13.56 -1.49 11.22
C TYR A 207 -12.78 -2.77 11.51
N ARG A 208 -12.07 -2.82 12.63
CA ARG A 208 -11.27 -3.98 13.03
C ARG A 208 -12.13 -5.23 13.28
N PRO A 209 -13.11 -5.21 14.21
CA PRO A 209 -13.97 -6.38 14.44
C PRO A 209 -14.79 -6.76 13.21
N ALA A 210 -15.23 -5.79 12.40
CA ALA A 210 -15.91 -6.07 11.14
C ALA A 210 -15.01 -6.80 10.14
N THR A 211 -13.73 -6.42 10.08
CA THR A 211 -12.74 -7.07 9.22
C THR A 211 -12.43 -8.47 9.70
N GLU A 212 -12.14 -8.67 10.98
CA GLU A 212 -11.90 -9.97 11.58
C GLU A 212 -13.05 -10.95 11.30
N ALA A 213 -14.30 -10.49 11.49
CA ALA A 213 -15.49 -11.29 11.19
C ALA A 213 -15.66 -11.62 9.69
N ALA A 214 -15.09 -10.78 8.81
CA ALA A 214 -15.17 -10.99 7.37
C ALA A 214 -14.11 -11.96 6.85
N LEU A 215 -12.97 -12.11 7.52
CA LEU A 215 -11.87 -12.98 7.05
C LEU A 215 -12.32 -14.44 6.85
N SER A 216 -13.20 -14.95 7.70
CA SER A 216 -13.74 -16.31 7.57
C SER A 216 -14.57 -16.55 6.29
N LYS A 217 -14.94 -15.48 5.57
CA LYS A 217 -15.72 -15.53 4.33
C LYS A 217 -14.87 -15.40 3.08
N VAL A 218 -13.57 -15.16 3.23
CA VAL A 218 -12.63 -14.96 2.12
C VAL A 218 -12.10 -16.30 1.65
N GLN A 219 -12.21 -16.57 0.34
CA GLN A 219 -11.76 -17.84 -0.29
C GLN A 219 -10.39 -17.65 -0.95
N VAL A 220 -9.39 -17.23 -0.17
CA VAL A 220 -7.98 -17.13 -0.59
C VAL A 220 -7.18 -18.12 0.26
N PRO A 221 -6.21 -18.86 -0.32
CA PRO A 221 -5.48 -19.91 0.41
C PRO A 221 -4.80 -19.45 1.69
N GLU A 222 -4.26 -18.23 1.68
CA GLU A 222 -3.53 -17.67 2.81
C GLU A 222 -3.90 -16.20 2.98
N VAL A 223 -4.38 -15.81 4.16
CA VAL A 223 -4.84 -14.45 4.47
C VAL A 223 -4.19 -13.96 5.76
N TRP A 224 -3.56 -12.80 5.71
CA TRP A 224 -3.01 -12.11 6.87
C TRP A 224 -3.73 -10.79 7.10
N LEU A 225 -3.89 -10.44 8.37
CA LEU A 225 -4.40 -9.15 8.79
C LEU A 225 -3.25 -8.32 9.36
N MET A 226 -2.99 -7.16 8.76
CA MET A 226 -2.04 -6.17 9.29
C MET A 226 -2.76 -5.24 10.26
N ASP A 227 -2.91 -5.68 11.49
CA ASP A 227 -3.69 -5.00 12.52
C ASP A 227 -2.85 -4.39 13.64
N ARG A 228 -1.53 -4.52 13.58
CA ARG A 228 -0.58 -3.96 14.53
C ARG A 228 0.54 -3.23 13.81
N ALA A 229 0.84 -2.01 14.27
CA ALA A 229 2.00 -1.29 13.75
C ALA A 229 3.28 -2.11 13.96
N PHE A 230 4.16 -2.08 12.95
CA PHE A 230 5.47 -2.73 12.96
C PHE A 230 5.46 -4.27 13.06
N GLN A 231 4.33 -4.91 12.83
CA GLN A 231 4.25 -6.36 12.76
C GLN A 231 4.85 -6.85 11.44
N GLU A 232 6.01 -7.43 11.46
CA GLU A 232 6.62 -8.02 10.27
C GLU A 232 5.89 -9.30 9.87
N ILE A 233 5.53 -9.40 8.59
CA ILE A 233 4.98 -10.61 7.96
C ILE A 233 5.99 -11.08 6.91
N ILE A 234 6.55 -12.28 7.13
CA ILE A 234 7.43 -12.94 6.16
C ILE A 234 6.54 -13.71 5.18
N VAL A 235 6.62 -13.35 3.91
CA VAL A 235 5.70 -13.84 2.86
C VAL A 235 6.32 -14.98 2.06
N ALA A 236 7.62 -14.93 1.78
CA ALA A 236 8.34 -15.90 0.96
C ALA A 236 9.82 -16.00 1.36
#